data_a36409a107f9214edf8d9fd82648d374
#
_entry.id   a36409a107f9214edf8d9fd82648d374
#
_cell.length_a   1.000
_cell.length_b   1.000
_cell.length_c   1.000
_cell.angle_alpha   90.00
_cell.angle_beta   90.00
_cell.angle_gamma   90.00
#
_symmetry.space_group_name_H-M   'P 1'
#
loop_
_entity.id
_entity.type
_entity.pdbx_description
1 polymer ?
#
loop_
_entity_poly.entity_id
_entity_poly.type
_entity_poly.pdbx_seq_one_letter_code
_entity_poly.pdbx_strand_id
1 'polypeptide(L)'
;MENQPEPGVSELWRLWASRSITLTTAQTSALGISKRAHVYAWLYELGIQPDRYICRKASYGRGHIEIRFGYAEDIGFIRMSGLIPD
;
A
#
# COMPACT_ATOMS: atom_id res chain seq x y z
N MET A 1 25.36 1.74 23.22
CA MET A 1 24.99 1.64 22.58
C MET A 1 24.91 2.06 21.91
N GLU A 2 24.94 1.87 21.77
CA GLU A 2 24.80 2.43 21.07
C GLU A 2 23.72 2.75 20.83
N ASN A 3 23.66 3.58 21.00
CA ASN A 3 22.51 4.05 20.63
C ASN A 3 22.20 3.69 19.31
N GLN A 4 20.98 3.42 19.05
CA GLN A 4 20.57 3.15 17.75
C GLN A 4 20.41 4.45 17.04
N PRO A 5 21.16 4.71 16.06
CA PRO A 5 20.97 5.94 15.33
C PRO A 5 19.66 5.89 14.61
N GLU A 6 19.26 7.01 14.06
CA GLU A 6 18.10 7.04 13.23
C GLU A 6 18.25 6.07 12.08
N PRO A 7 17.15 5.47 11.63
CA PRO A 7 17.24 4.50 10.55
C PRO A 7 17.87 5.09 9.31
N GLY A 8 18.75 4.34 8.70
CA GLY A 8 19.29 4.72 7.43
C GLY A 8 18.27 4.53 6.32
N VAL A 9 18.65 4.97 5.13
CA VAL A 9 17.77 4.88 3.98
C VAL A 9 17.34 3.44 3.73
N SER A 10 18.27 2.49 3.87
CA SER A 10 17.96 1.10 3.60
C SER A 10 16.95 0.54 4.61
N GLU A 11 17.04 1.01 5.85
CA GLU A 11 16.08 0.55 6.86
C GLU A 11 14.69 1.14 6.61
N LEU A 12 14.64 2.39 6.17
CA LEU A 12 13.37 3.00 5.82
C LEU A 12 12.75 2.27 4.63
N TRP A 13 13.56 1.89 3.66
CA TRP A 13 13.06 1.14 2.52
C TRP A 13 12.46 -0.20 2.93
N ARG A 14 13.13 -0.90 3.84
CA ARG A 14 12.59 -2.17 4.33
C ARG A 14 11.27 -1.97 5.06
N LEU A 15 11.20 -0.92 5.88
CA LEU A 15 9.99 -0.63 6.61
C LEU A 15 8.85 -0.33 5.64
N TRP A 16 9.11 0.50 4.64
CA TRP A 16 8.09 0.83 3.65
C TRP A 16 7.68 -0.39 2.85
N ALA A 17 8.64 -1.23 2.48
CA ALA A 17 8.33 -2.44 1.72
C ALA A 17 7.41 -3.36 2.50
N SER A 18 7.62 -3.47 3.81
CA SER A 18 6.79 -4.33 4.63
C SER A 18 5.39 -3.76 4.84
N ARG A 19 5.21 -2.46 4.55
CA ARG A 19 3.92 -1.80 4.70
C ARG A 19 3.33 -1.36 3.39
N SER A 20 3.81 -1.93 2.29
CA SER A 20 3.35 -1.54 0.97
C SER A 20 2.67 -2.70 0.27
N ILE A 21 1.71 -2.36 -0.55
CA ILE A 21 1.05 -3.31 -1.44
C ILE A 21 1.14 -2.72 -2.83
N THR A 22 1.56 -3.53 -3.80
CA THR A 22 1.57 -3.10 -5.19
C THR A 22 0.47 -3.87 -5.91
N LEU A 23 -0.48 -3.13 -6.47
CA LEU A 23 -1.56 -3.71 -7.24
C LEU A 23 -1.17 -3.74 -8.71
N THR A 24 -1.22 -4.92 -9.30
CA THR A 24 -0.92 -5.09 -10.71
C THR A 24 -2.08 -4.58 -11.56
N THR A 25 -1.85 -4.48 -12.87
CA THR A 25 -2.91 -4.07 -13.79
C THR A 25 -4.10 -5.03 -13.71
N ALA A 26 -3.81 -6.33 -13.60
CA ALA A 26 -4.89 -7.30 -13.49
C ALA A 26 -5.69 -7.11 -12.20
N GLN A 27 -5.00 -6.82 -11.10
CA GLN A 27 -5.66 -6.63 -9.82
C GLN A 27 -6.47 -5.35 -9.80
N THR A 28 -5.94 -4.25 -10.33
CA THR A 28 -6.70 -3.01 -10.38
C THR A 28 -7.93 -3.17 -11.28
N SER A 29 -7.79 -3.89 -12.37
CA SER A 29 -8.91 -4.14 -13.26
C SER A 29 -10.00 -4.92 -12.55
N ALA A 30 -9.61 -5.96 -11.81
CA ALA A 30 -10.58 -6.79 -11.09
C ALA A 30 -11.28 -6.00 -10.00
N LEU A 31 -10.60 -5.04 -9.38
CA LEU A 31 -11.18 -4.22 -8.33
C LEU A 31 -11.92 -3.00 -8.86
N GLY A 32 -11.90 -2.77 -10.17
CA GLY A 32 -12.56 -1.61 -10.75
C GLY A 32 -11.80 -0.32 -10.52
N ILE A 33 -10.50 -0.41 -10.30
CA ILE A 33 -9.67 0.75 -10.01
C ILE A 33 -8.97 1.18 -11.30
N SER A 34 -9.28 2.38 -11.79
CA SER A 34 -8.62 2.91 -12.98
C SER A 34 -7.90 4.23 -12.69
N LYS A 35 -8.09 4.78 -11.50
CA LYS A 35 -7.42 6.02 -11.12
C LYS A 35 -7.32 6.07 -9.60
N ARG A 36 -6.52 7.04 -9.14
CA ARG A 36 -6.23 7.15 -7.70
C ARG A 36 -7.49 7.32 -6.86
N ALA A 37 -8.46 8.08 -7.37
CA ALA A 37 -9.69 8.30 -6.63
C ALA A 37 -10.43 6.99 -6.33
N HIS A 38 -10.31 6.01 -7.22
CA HIS A 38 -10.94 4.71 -6.99
C HIS A 38 -10.28 3.96 -5.84
N VAL A 39 -8.95 4.13 -5.67
CA VAL A 39 -8.26 3.52 -4.55
C VAL A 39 -8.78 4.09 -3.25
N TYR A 40 -8.92 5.41 -3.19
CA TYR A 40 -9.43 6.06 -1.98
C TYR A 40 -10.84 5.58 -1.66
N ALA A 41 -11.70 5.45 -2.66
CA ALA A 41 -13.06 4.98 -2.44
C ALA A 41 -13.07 3.54 -1.94
N TRP A 42 -12.24 2.69 -2.52
CA TRP A 42 -12.15 1.29 -2.14
C TRP A 42 -11.68 1.16 -0.68
N LEU A 43 -10.64 1.87 -0.32
CA LEU A 43 -10.13 1.78 1.05
C LEU A 43 -11.08 2.43 2.05
N TYR A 44 -11.78 3.48 1.64
CA TYR A 44 -12.75 4.11 2.52
C TYR A 44 -13.87 3.13 2.88
N GLU A 45 -14.32 2.34 1.91
CA GLU A 45 -15.35 1.34 2.18
C GLU A 45 -14.86 0.26 3.13
N LEU A 46 -13.55 0.05 3.20
CA LEU A 46 -12.96 -0.90 4.13
C LEU A 46 -12.70 -0.28 5.50
N GLY A 47 -13.02 1.01 5.66
CA GLY A 47 -12.83 1.69 6.93
C GLY A 47 -11.46 2.30 7.10
N ILE A 48 -10.67 2.42 6.03
CA ILE A 48 -9.33 2.96 6.11
C ILE A 48 -9.35 4.39 5.59
N GLN A 49 -9.03 5.34 6.46
CA GLN A 49 -9.07 6.77 6.15
C GLN A 49 -7.89 7.17 5.27
N PRO A 50 -8.08 8.19 4.42
CA PRO A 50 -7.01 8.60 3.48
C PRO A 50 -5.74 9.10 4.13
N ASP A 51 -5.79 9.54 5.38
CA ASP A 51 -4.60 10.04 6.05
C ASP A 51 -3.74 8.92 6.62
N ARG A 52 -4.11 7.67 6.41
CA ARG A 52 -3.38 6.54 6.94
C ARG A 52 -2.49 5.87 5.88
N TYR A 53 -2.50 6.34 4.66
CA TYR A 53 -1.73 5.72 3.60
C TYR A 53 -1.40 6.74 2.51
N ILE A 54 -0.47 6.34 1.65
CA ILE A 54 -0.09 7.12 0.48
C ILE A 54 -0.26 6.22 -0.73
N CYS A 55 -0.98 6.71 -1.73
CA CYS A 55 -1.20 5.98 -2.96
C CYS A 55 -0.45 6.67 -4.09
N ARG A 56 0.30 5.89 -4.86
CA ARG A 56 1.07 6.46 -5.96
C ARG A 56 1.28 5.41 -7.03
N LYS A 57 1.69 5.89 -8.20
CA LYS A 57 2.04 5.00 -9.28
C LYS A 57 3.34 4.29 -8.94
N ALA A 58 3.38 3.00 -9.13
CA ALA A 58 4.59 2.25 -8.84
C ALA A 58 5.69 2.65 -9.83
N SER A 59 6.91 2.63 -9.36
CA SER A 59 8.05 3.00 -10.19
C SER A 59 8.39 1.92 -11.21
N TYR A 60 7.80 0.74 -11.07
CA TYR A 60 8.01 -0.35 -12.00
C TYR A 60 6.65 -0.93 -12.40
N GLY A 61 6.61 -1.52 -13.57
CA GLY A 61 5.37 -2.13 -14.03
C GLY A 61 4.38 -1.10 -14.54
N ARG A 62 3.90 -1.28 -15.75
CA ARG A 62 2.94 -0.37 -16.31
C ARG A 62 1.60 -0.54 -15.65
N GLY A 63 0.97 0.56 -15.26
CA GLY A 63 -0.34 0.54 -14.67
C GLY A 63 -0.39 0.00 -13.25
N HIS A 64 0.77 -0.24 -12.64
CA HIS A 64 0.80 -0.70 -11.26
C HIS A 64 0.61 0.47 -10.32
N ILE A 65 -0.11 0.23 -9.22
CA ILE A 65 -0.36 1.23 -8.21
C ILE A 65 0.22 0.72 -6.90
N GLU A 66 0.98 1.57 -6.23
CA GLU A 66 1.58 1.23 -4.95
C GLU A 66 0.83 1.96 -3.84
N ILE A 67 0.47 1.25 -2.78
CA ILE A 67 -0.16 1.84 -1.61
C ILE A 67 0.76 1.59 -0.42
N ARG A 68 1.24 2.65 0.19
CA ARG A 68 2.10 2.55 1.37
C ARG A 68 1.29 2.94 2.59
N PHE A 69 1.20 2.02 3.53
CA PHE A 69 0.40 2.23 4.74
C PHE A 69 1.26 2.75 5.88
N GLY A 70 0.70 3.67 6.65
CA GLY A 70 1.38 4.16 7.82
C GLY A 70 1.25 3.23 9.02
N TYR A 71 0.31 2.29 8.97
CA TYR A 71 0.01 1.40 10.09
C TYR A 71 0.03 -0.04 9.64
N ALA A 72 0.81 -0.85 10.35
CA ALA A 72 0.95 -2.26 10.00
C ALA A 72 -0.39 -3.00 10.09
N GLU A 73 -1.26 -2.56 10.98
CA GLU A 73 -2.56 -3.22 11.15
C GLU A 73 -3.44 -3.11 9.91
N ASP A 74 -3.31 -2.00 9.18
CA ASP A 74 -4.12 -1.81 7.98
C ASP A 74 -3.71 -2.78 6.88
N ILE A 75 -2.41 -2.93 6.66
CA ILE A 75 -1.95 -3.82 5.62
C ILE A 75 -2.21 -5.27 6.02
N GLY A 76 -2.09 -5.57 7.31
CA GLY A 76 -2.42 -6.90 7.80
C GLY A 76 -3.88 -7.24 7.55
N PHE A 77 -4.77 -6.28 7.82
CA PHE A 77 -6.19 -6.47 7.58
C PHE A 77 -6.46 -6.80 6.11
N ILE A 78 -5.85 -6.03 5.19
CA ILE A 78 -6.10 -6.24 3.78
C ILE A 78 -5.55 -7.60 3.32
N ARG A 79 -4.36 -7.95 3.78
CA ARG A 79 -3.75 -9.22 3.39
C ARG A 79 -4.54 -10.43 3.90
N MET A 80 -5.07 -10.32 5.10
CA MET A 80 -5.79 -11.43 5.70
C MET A 80 -7.22 -11.53 5.21
N SER A 81 -7.77 -10.46 4.70
CA SER A 81 -9.17 -10.45 4.27
C SER A 81 -9.39 -11.10 2.92
N GLY A 82 -8.33 -11.31 2.15
CA GLY A 82 -8.46 -11.89 0.81
C GLY A 82 -9.12 -10.97 -0.18
N LEU A 83 -9.10 -9.66 0.08
CA LEU A 83 -9.77 -8.70 -0.79
C LEU A 83 -9.01 -8.40 -2.07
N ILE A 84 -7.72 -8.70 -2.11
CA ILE A 84 -6.91 -8.46 -3.29
C ILE A 84 -6.90 -9.73 -4.11
N PRO A 85 -7.38 -9.69 -5.35
CA PRO A 85 -7.39 -10.88 -6.19
C PRO A 85 -5.98 -11.27 -6.60
N ASP A 86 -5.77 -12.54 -6.77
CA ASP A 86 -4.45 -13.07 -7.15
C ASP A 86 -4.14 -12.80 -8.62
#